data_b3096db9f883d7e74eda531d43254f4c
#
_entry.id   b3096db9f883d7e74eda531d43254f4c
#
_cell.length_a   1.000
_cell.length_b   1.000
_cell.length_c   1.000
_cell.angle_alpha   90.00
_cell.angle_beta   90.00
_cell.angle_gamma   90.00
#
_symmetry.space_group_name_H-M   'P 1'
#
loop_
_entity.id
_entity.type
_entity.pdbx_description
1 polymer ?
#
loop_
_entity_poly.entity_id
_entity_poly.type
_entity_poly.pdbx_seq_one_letter_code
_entity_poly.pdbx_strand_id
1 'polypeptide(L)'
;MKALHLIINTNLVIAAAAVSLAMATQVQLGLPPMLNAGLLLLFLATLADYNLHRLLAVYNKAPETQSDKFTWAAGHTGLLKTLVAGASAGLAICAFFVKTSVFIALVPLALLSFFYSLATRYNLKGTMWLLRMPGTRTFILALVWAAATVFIPAIQANMHFNPGLLWLIFAQRFTFIVAIAMPFDIRDMEADARAGIRSIPATIGAKKALQFCNVAVLLSVIPALF
;
A
#
# COMPACT_ATOMS: atom_id res chain seq x y z
N MET A 1 -7.85 -22.82 11.07
CA MET A 1 -6.52 -22.20 11.09
C MET A 1 -5.81 -22.14 9.72
N LYS A 2 -5.79 -23.25 8.93
CA LYS A 2 -5.08 -23.29 7.60
C LYS A 2 -5.64 -22.26 6.58
N ALA A 3 -6.97 -22.07 6.50
CA ALA A 3 -7.57 -21.11 5.56
C ALA A 3 -7.21 -19.65 5.90
N LEU A 4 -7.24 -19.24 7.17
CA LEU A 4 -6.86 -17.91 7.60
C LEU A 4 -5.38 -17.62 7.30
N HIS A 5 -4.52 -18.59 7.55
CA HIS A 5 -3.10 -18.50 7.24
C HIS A 5 -2.85 -18.32 5.72
N LEU A 6 -3.62 -19.04 4.89
CA LEU A 6 -3.56 -18.88 3.43
C LEU A 6 -3.98 -17.46 3.01
N ILE A 7 -5.13 -16.98 3.48
CA ILE A 7 -5.67 -15.66 3.14
C ILE A 7 -4.70 -14.52 3.53
N ILE A 8 -4.07 -14.62 4.70
CA ILE A 8 -3.07 -13.64 5.15
C ILE A 8 -1.80 -13.70 4.28
N ASN A 9 -1.31 -14.91 4.00
CA ASN A 9 -0.07 -15.07 3.24
C ASN A 9 -0.19 -14.82 1.74
N THR A 10 -1.40 -14.88 1.18
CA THR A 10 -1.68 -14.51 -0.22
C THR A 10 -1.98 -13.02 -0.41
N ASN A 11 -1.86 -12.19 0.63
CA ASN A 11 -2.14 -10.75 0.62
C ASN A 11 -3.60 -10.38 0.25
N LEU A 12 -4.54 -11.33 0.29
CA LEU A 12 -5.96 -11.09 0.04
C LEU A 12 -6.55 -10.08 1.04
N VAL A 13 -6.15 -10.14 2.31
CA VAL A 13 -6.57 -9.17 3.34
C VAL A 13 -6.13 -7.76 2.99
N ILE A 14 -4.90 -7.61 2.49
CA ILE A 14 -4.36 -6.30 2.10
C ILE A 14 -5.13 -5.73 0.90
N ALA A 15 -5.38 -6.57 -0.10
CA ALA A 15 -6.18 -6.17 -1.26
C ALA A 15 -7.63 -5.82 -0.88
N ALA A 16 -8.26 -6.58 0.02
CA ALA A 16 -9.58 -6.27 0.55
C ALA A 16 -9.59 -4.96 1.36
N ALA A 17 -8.54 -4.69 2.15
CA ALA A 17 -8.40 -3.43 2.89
C ALA A 17 -8.34 -2.23 1.95
N ALA A 18 -7.64 -2.32 0.81
CA ALA A 18 -7.60 -1.24 -0.18
C ALA A 18 -9.00 -0.92 -0.73
N VAL A 19 -9.79 -1.96 -1.05
CA VAL A 19 -11.19 -1.78 -1.49
C VAL A 19 -12.04 -1.18 -0.38
N SER A 20 -11.93 -1.69 0.85
CA SER A 20 -12.70 -1.16 2.00
C SER A 20 -12.41 0.33 2.24
N LEU A 21 -11.15 0.74 2.13
CA LEU A 21 -10.76 2.14 2.26
C LEU A 21 -11.32 3.00 1.10
N ALA A 22 -11.36 2.47 -0.13
CA ALA A 22 -11.97 3.14 -1.27
C ALA A 22 -13.50 3.25 -1.12
N MET A 23 -14.17 2.22 -0.60
CA MET A 23 -15.60 2.27 -0.25
C MET A 23 -15.89 3.29 0.87
N ALA A 24 -15.01 3.38 1.87
CA ALA A 24 -15.11 4.42 2.89
C ALA A 24 -15.03 5.82 2.27
N THR A 25 -14.20 6.03 1.25
CA THR A 25 -14.16 7.29 0.50
C THR A 25 -15.47 7.55 -0.25
N GLN A 26 -16.10 6.52 -0.85
CA GLN A 26 -17.43 6.69 -1.47
C GLN A 26 -18.44 7.22 -0.43
N VAL A 27 -18.48 6.62 0.76
CA VAL A 27 -19.37 7.07 1.85
C VAL A 27 -19.05 8.51 2.28
N GLN A 28 -17.77 8.86 2.45
CA GLN A 28 -17.34 10.22 2.80
C GLN A 28 -17.71 11.27 1.73
N LEU A 29 -17.85 10.85 0.47
CA LEU A 29 -18.30 11.69 -0.65
C LEU A 29 -19.83 11.70 -0.82
N GLY A 30 -20.58 11.08 0.10
CA GLY A 30 -22.04 10.98 0.02
C GLY A 30 -22.55 9.99 -1.03
N LEU A 31 -21.68 9.08 -1.50
CA LEU A 31 -22.03 8.06 -2.48
C LEU A 31 -22.38 6.74 -1.77
N PRO A 32 -23.28 5.92 -2.35
CA PRO A 32 -23.48 4.57 -1.87
C PRO A 32 -22.20 3.73 -2.06
N PRO A 33 -21.81 2.91 -1.06
CA PRO A 33 -20.66 2.02 -1.21
C PRO A 33 -20.97 0.92 -2.22
N MET A 34 -20.37 1.00 -3.40
CA MET A 34 -20.60 0.07 -4.50
C MET A 34 -19.28 -0.45 -5.05
N LEU A 35 -19.23 -1.77 -5.27
CA LEU A 35 -18.17 -2.39 -6.05
C LEU A 35 -18.34 -2.01 -7.53
N ASN A 36 -17.29 -1.48 -8.11
CA ASN A 36 -17.24 -1.12 -9.52
C ASN A 36 -15.89 -1.53 -10.12
N ALA A 37 -15.73 -1.36 -11.44
CA ALA A 37 -14.51 -1.75 -12.14
C ALA A 37 -13.25 -1.04 -11.59
N GLY A 38 -13.35 0.21 -11.12
CA GLY A 38 -12.23 0.92 -10.51
C GLY A 38 -11.79 0.31 -9.18
N LEU A 39 -12.73 -0.12 -8.33
CA LEU A 39 -12.42 -0.80 -7.07
C LEU A 39 -11.89 -2.21 -7.32
N LEU A 40 -12.42 -2.91 -8.32
CA LEU A 40 -11.89 -4.22 -8.72
C LEU A 40 -10.46 -4.10 -9.25
N LEU A 41 -10.19 -3.07 -10.05
CA LEU A 41 -8.85 -2.79 -10.55
C LEU A 41 -7.89 -2.47 -9.39
N LEU A 42 -8.32 -1.70 -8.39
CA LEU A 42 -7.53 -1.43 -7.19
C LEU A 42 -7.23 -2.72 -6.40
N PHE A 43 -8.21 -3.62 -6.24
CA PHE A 43 -8.03 -4.93 -5.62
C PHE A 43 -6.97 -5.75 -6.34
N LEU A 44 -7.12 -5.89 -7.66
CA LEU A 44 -6.23 -6.70 -8.49
C LEU A 44 -4.81 -6.10 -8.56
N ALA A 45 -4.69 -4.77 -8.64
CA ALA A 45 -3.40 -4.08 -8.61
C ALA A 45 -2.67 -4.33 -7.28
N THR A 46 -3.37 -4.18 -6.16
CA THR A 46 -2.80 -4.44 -4.84
C THR A 46 -2.40 -5.91 -4.69
N LEU A 47 -3.25 -6.83 -5.14
CA LEU A 47 -2.96 -8.27 -5.07
C LEU A 47 -1.74 -8.64 -5.92
N ALA A 48 -1.64 -8.11 -7.13
CA ALA A 48 -0.51 -8.33 -8.03
C ALA A 48 0.79 -7.76 -7.45
N ASP A 49 0.78 -6.49 -7.02
CA ASP A 49 1.95 -5.78 -6.51
C ASP A 49 2.55 -6.48 -5.28
N TYR A 50 1.74 -6.75 -4.26
CA TYR A 50 2.21 -7.36 -3.02
C TYR A 50 2.72 -8.80 -3.23
N ASN A 51 2.06 -9.60 -4.09
CA ASN A 51 2.53 -10.95 -4.37
C ASN A 51 3.76 -10.97 -5.30
N LEU A 52 3.85 -10.03 -6.25
CA LEU A 52 5.05 -9.85 -7.07
C LEU A 52 6.26 -9.48 -6.20
N HIS A 53 6.11 -8.54 -5.28
CA HIS A 53 7.17 -8.16 -4.34
C HIS A 53 7.62 -9.34 -3.48
N ARG A 54 6.69 -10.17 -3.03
CA ARG A 54 7.00 -11.39 -2.28
C ARG A 54 7.76 -12.42 -3.12
N LEU A 55 7.34 -12.66 -4.37
CA LEU A 55 8.06 -13.52 -5.29
C LEU A 55 9.48 -13.03 -5.56
N LEU A 56 9.63 -11.73 -5.86
CA LEU A 56 10.94 -11.13 -6.09
C LEU A 56 11.86 -11.23 -4.85
N ALA A 57 11.32 -11.15 -3.64
CA ALA A 57 12.08 -11.37 -2.40
C ALA A 57 12.62 -12.79 -2.32
N VAL A 58 11.81 -13.79 -2.68
CA VAL A 58 12.23 -15.21 -2.70
C VAL A 58 13.33 -15.44 -3.74
N TYR A 59 13.16 -14.94 -4.97
CA TYR A 59 14.16 -15.13 -6.04
C TYR A 59 15.48 -14.44 -5.75
N ASN A 60 15.46 -13.27 -5.15
CA ASN A 60 16.67 -12.50 -4.86
C ASN A 60 17.32 -12.87 -3.54
N LYS A 61 16.85 -13.92 -2.85
CA LYS A 61 17.36 -14.35 -1.55
C LYS A 61 17.55 -13.16 -0.60
N ALA A 62 16.50 -12.33 -0.49
CA ALA A 62 16.54 -11.12 0.32
C ALA A 62 16.97 -11.44 1.77
N PRO A 63 17.59 -10.48 2.49
CA PRO A 63 18.06 -10.70 3.89
C PRO A 63 16.97 -11.14 4.87
N GLU A 64 15.69 -11.03 4.48
CA GLU A 64 14.53 -11.47 5.25
C GLU A 64 14.31 -13.00 5.28
N THR A 65 15.31 -13.78 4.89
CA THR A 65 15.23 -15.25 4.74
C THR A 65 14.86 -16.03 6.01
N GLN A 66 14.81 -15.37 7.17
CA GLN A 66 14.47 -15.98 8.46
C GLN A 66 13.03 -15.72 8.91
N SER A 67 12.19 -15.01 8.13
CA SER A 67 10.80 -14.79 8.52
C SER A 67 9.90 -15.96 8.10
N ASP A 68 8.92 -16.31 8.95
CA ASP A 68 7.91 -17.34 8.63
C ASP A 68 7.19 -17.05 7.30
N LYS A 69 6.99 -15.76 7.00
CA LYS A 69 6.38 -15.31 5.73
C LYS A 69 7.25 -15.64 4.53
N PHE A 70 8.55 -15.49 4.64
CA PHE A 70 9.51 -15.82 3.58
C PHE A 70 9.55 -17.33 3.35
N THR A 71 9.66 -18.12 4.42
CA THR A 71 9.69 -19.59 4.36
C THR A 71 8.41 -20.12 3.72
N TRP A 72 7.25 -19.58 4.09
CA TRP A 72 5.99 -19.93 3.48
C TRP A 72 5.96 -19.60 1.98
N ALA A 73 6.41 -18.40 1.60
CA ALA A 73 6.42 -17.94 0.21
C ALA A 73 7.37 -18.80 -0.65
N ALA A 74 8.53 -19.20 -0.12
CA ALA A 74 9.47 -20.08 -0.80
C ALA A 74 8.86 -21.46 -1.09
N GLY A 75 8.05 -21.99 -0.16
CA GLY A 75 7.31 -23.24 -0.35
C GLY A 75 6.09 -23.15 -1.27
N HIS A 76 5.60 -21.93 -1.58
CA HIS A 76 4.35 -21.71 -2.33
C HIS A 76 4.53 -20.80 -3.56
N THR A 77 5.72 -20.83 -4.17
CA THR A 77 6.02 -19.97 -5.34
C THR A 77 5.09 -20.21 -6.53
N GLY A 78 4.64 -21.45 -6.75
CA GLY A 78 3.66 -21.78 -7.78
C GLY A 78 2.33 -21.02 -7.58
N LEU A 79 1.78 -21.05 -6.37
CA LEU A 79 0.56 -20.33 -6.01
C LEU A 79 0.74 -18.81 -6.17
N LEU A 80 1.87 -18.26 -5.72
CA LEU A 80 2.14 -16.83 -5.85
C LEU A 80 2.24 -16.40 -7.33
N LYS A 81 2.86 -17.23 -8.18
CA LYS A 81 2.91 -16.99 -9.64
C LYS A 81 1.52 -16.98 -10.26
N THR A 82 0.67 -17.96 -9.93
CA THR A 82 -0.71 -18.01 -10.44
C THR A 82 -1.54 -16.82 -9.96
N LEU A 83 -1.38 -16.37 -8.72
CA LEU A 83 -2.04 -15.15 -8.20
C LEU A 83 -1.58 -13.91 -8.95
N VAL A 84 -0.28 -13.73 -9.15
CA VAL A 84 0.25 -12.58 -9.91
C VAL A 84 -0.25 -12.62 -11.36
N ALA A 85 -0.15 -13.76 -12.03
CA ALA A 85 -0.60 -13.92 -13.42
C ALA A 85 -2.11 -13.67 -13.56
N GLY A 86 -2.93 -14.28 -12.67
CA GLY A 86 -4.37 -14.10 -12.65
C GLY A 86 -4.79 -12.67 -12.35
N ALA A 87 -4.15 -12.03 -11.36
CA ALA A 87 -4.41 -10.64 -11.05
C ALA A 87 -4.00 -9.71 -12.19
N SER A 88 -2.86 -9.96 -12.85
CA SER A 88 -2.41 -9.19 -14.02
C SER A 88 -3.34 -9.36 -15.23
N ALA A 89 -3.81 -10.57 -15.49
CA ALA A 89 -4.81 -10.83 -16.52
C ALA A 89 -6.14 -10.12 -16.21
N GLY A 90 -6.59 -10.20 -14.95
CA GLY A 90 -7.76 -9.47 -14.48
C GLY A 90 -7.62 -7.95 -14.60
N LEU A 91 -6.44 -7.39 -14.31
CA LEU A 91 -6.13 -5.98 -14.55
C LEU A 91 -6.28 -5.61 -16.02
N ALA A 92 -5.74 -6.42 -16.93
CA ALA A 92 -5.85 -6.19 -18.37
C ALA A 92 -7.33 -6.22 -18.84
N ILE A 93 -8.13 -7.12 -18.29
CA ILE A 93 -9.58 -7.18 -18.57
C ILE A 93 -10.30 -5.96 -17.97
N CYS A 94 -10.07 -5.64 -16.71
CA CYS A 94 -10.70 -4.49 -16.04
C CYS A 94 -10.34 -3.16 -16.74
N ALA A 95 -9.19 -3.12 -17.42
CA ALA A 95 -8.74 -1.97 -18.20
C ALA A 95 -9.78 -1.49 -19.21
N PHE A 96 -10.52 -2.40 -19.82
CA PHE A 96 -11.57 -2.07 -20.81
C PHE A 96 -12.84 -1.49 -20.18
N PHE A 97 -13.03 -1.63 -18.87
CA PHE A 97 -14.25 -1.21 -18.15
C PHE A 97 -14.05 0.03 -17.26
N VAL A 98 -12.82 0.51 -17.13
CA VAL A 98 -12.53 1.72 -16.37
C VAL A 98 -12.29 2.91 -17.28
N LYS A 99 -12.55 4.11 -16.76
CA LYS A 99 -12.30 5.36 -17.48
C LYS A 99 -10.81 5.57 -17.72
N THR A 100 -10.46 6.15 -18.85
CA THR A 100 -9.07 6.54 -19.16
C THR A 100 -8.45 7.41 -18.05
N SER A 101 -9.24 8.29 -17.43
CA SER A 101 -8.80 9.15 -16.32
C SER A 101 -8.35 8.34 -15.08
N VAL A 102 -8.92 7.15 -14.84
CA VAL A 102 -8.47 6.26 -13.76
C VAL A 102 -7.08 5.72 -14.07
N PHE A 103 -6.80 5.36 -15.33
CA PHE A 103 -5.45 4.93 -15.73
C PHE A 103 -4.43 6.05 -15.59
N ILE A 104 -4.78 7.27 -16.05
CA ILE A 104 -3.89 8.44 -15.93
C ILE A 104 -3.54 8.68 -14.45
N ALA A 105 -4.47 8.46 -13.54
CA ALA A 105 -4.22 8.59 -12.10
C ALA A 105 -3.41 7.42 -11.51
N LEU A 106 -3.64 6.18 -12.00
CA LEU A 106 -2.98 4.98 -11.46
C LEU A 106 -1.55 4.79 -11.94
N VAL A 107 -1.25 5.12 -13.21
CA VAL A 107 0.09 4.91 -13.79
C VAL A 107 1.18 5.59 -12.96
N PRO A 108 1.11 6.88 -12.60
CA PRO A 108 2.14 7.50 -11.77
C PRO A 108 2.27 6.86 -10.38
N LEU A 109 1.17 6.39 -9.78
CA LEU A 109 1.19 5.71 -8.49
C LEU A 109 1.87 4.33 -8.60
N ALA A 110 1.55 3.58 -9.65
CA ALA A 110 2.19 2.29 -9.94
C ALA A 110 3.69 2.45 -10.22
N LEU A 111 4.08 3.46 -11.00
CA LEU A 111 5.47 3.77 -11.26
C LEU A 111 6.20 4.18 -9.97
N LEU A 112 5.59 5.02 -9.13
CA LEU A 112 6.17 5.42 -7.85
C LEU A 112 6.39 4.20 -6.94
N SER A 113 5.40 3.32 -6.81
CA SER A 113 5.49 2.08 -6.03
C SER A 113 6.59 1.17 -6.59
N PHE A 114 6.61 0.95 -7.89
CA PHE A 114 7.57 0.10 -8.57
C PHE A 114 9.01 0.62 -8.44
N PHE A 115 9.25 1.88 -8.80
CA PHE A 115 10.60 2.46 -8.71
C PHE A 115 11.10 2.54 -7.27
N TYR A 116 10.21 2.87 -6.33
CA TYR A 116 10.56 2.82 -4.92
C TYR A 116 11.02 1.42 -4.49
N SER A 117 10.24 0.40 -4.84
CA SER A 117 10.56 -1.00 -4.52
C SER A 117 11.86 -1.46 -5.18
N LEU A 118 12.07 -1.10 -6.44
CA LEU A 118 13.29 -1.42 -7.19
C LEU A 118 14.52 -0.78 -6.52
N ALA A 119 14.40 0.47 -6.16
CA ALA A 119 15.48 1.24 -5.56
C ALA A 119 15.92 0.73 -4.19
N THR A 120 14.96 0.37 -3.33
CA THR A 120 15.24 -0.21 -2.02
C THR A 120 15.90 -1.58 -2.14
N ARG A 121 15.55 -2.34 -3.17
CA ARG A 121 16.00 -3.71 -3.37
C ARG A 121 17.39 -3.81 -4.00
N TYR A 122 17.71 -2.97 -4.98
CA TYR A 122 18.98 -3.03 -5.72
C TYR A 122 20.05 -2.09 -5.18
N ASN A 123 19.82 -1.42 -4.06
CA ASN A 123 20.77 -0.49 -3.42
C ASN A 123 21.49 0.39 -4.46
N LEU A 124 20.71 0.98 -5.38
CA LEU A 124 21.22 1.78 -6.50
C LEU A 124 22.04 2.96 -5.94
N LYS A 125 23.36 2.76 -5.89
CA LYS A 125 24.31 3.76 -5.43
C LYS A 125 24.20 4.98 -6.34
N GLY A 126 23.81 6.10 -5.77
CA GLY A 126 23.94 7.41 -6.41
C GLY A 126 22.66 8.18 -6.70
N THR A 127 21.52 7.54 -6.98
CA THR A 127 20.32 8.25 -7.47
C THR A 127 19.29 8.57 -6.39
N MET A 128 19.47 8.11 -5.13
CA MET A 128 18.35 8.01 -4.19
C MET A 128 18.66 8.49 -2.78
N TRP A 129 19.26 9.65 -2.67
CA TRP A 129 19.41 10.34 -1.38
C TRP A 129 18.05 10.48 -0.66
N LEU A 130 16.97 10.81 -1.40
CA LEU A 130 15.60 10.89 -0.86
C LEU A 130 15.12 9.56 -0.24
N LEU A 131 15.46 8.41 -0.82
CA LEU A 131 15.03 7.10 -0.28
C LEU A 131 15.83 6.65 0.95
N ARG A 132 16.93 7.32 1.26
CA ARG A 132 17.72 7.10 2.47
C ARG A 132 17.27 7.94 3.65
N MET A 133 16.33 8.86 3.44
CA MET A 133 15.76 9.64 4.53
C MET A 133 14.92 8.76 5.45
N PRO A 134 14.98 8.97 6.77
CA PRO A 134 14.16 8.24 7.72
C PRO A 134 12.67 8.36 7.37
N GLY A 135 11.98 7.21 7.31
CA GLY A 135 10.54 7.18 7.10
C GLY A 135 10.06 7.33 5.65
N THR A 136 10.95 7.54 4.67
CA THR A 136 10.54 7.68 3.25
C THR A 136 9.70 6.49 2.80
N ARG A 137 10.03 5.25 3.23
CA ARG A 137 9.24 4.05 2.94
C ARG A 137 7.80 4.21 3.39
N THR A 138 7.60 4.60 4.64
CA THR A 138 6.28 4.77 5.26
C THR A 138 5.49 5.88 4.58
N PHE A 139 6.14 7.00 4.28
CA PHE A 139 5.48 8.14 3.62
C PHE A 139 5.11 7.86 2.17
N ILE A 140 5.96 7.19 1.39
CA ILE A 140 5.63 6.79 0.01
C ILE A 140 4.49 5.78 0.02
N LEU A 141 4.53 4.78 0.90
CA LEU A 141 3.44 3.83 1.07
C LEU A 141 2.13 4.56 1.38
N ALA A 142 2.14 5.46 2.37
CA ALA A 142 0.96 6.23 2.75
C ALA A 142 0.44 7.13 1.62
N LEU A 143 1.35 7.75 0.86
CA LEU A 143 1.01 8.57 -0.29
C LEU A 143 0.29 7.77 -1.38
N VAL A 144 0.85 6.63 -1.78
CA VAL A 144 0.28 5.75 -2.81
C VAL A 144 -1.08 5.23 -2.37
N TRP A 145 -1.19 4.73 -1.14
CA TRP A 145 -2.44 4.21 -0.60
C TRP A 145 -3.51 5.30 -0.47
N ALA A 146 -3.17 6.46 0.08
CA ALA A 146 -4.11 7.56 0.22
C ALA A 146 -4.58 8.05 -1.15
N ALA A 147 -3.66 8.26 -2.09
CA ALA A 147 -4.01 8.72 -3.44
C ALA A 147 -4.89 7.69 -4.17
N ALA A 148 -4.53 6.41 -4.15
CA ALA A 148 -5.30 5.36 -4.82
C ALA A 148 -6.70 5.20 -4.21
N THR A 149 -6.82 5.16 -2.88
CA THR A 149 -8.11 4.91 -2.21
C THR A 149 -9.03 6.14 -2.15
N VAL A 150 -8.52 7.35 -2.40
CA VAL A 150 -9.32 8.58 -2.42
C VAL A 150 -9.63 9.03 -3.85
N PHE A 151 -8.63 9.15 -4.70
CA PHE A 151 -8.86 9.73 -6.03
C PHE A 151 -9.50 8.76 -7.02
N ILE A 152 -9.22 7.45 -6.95
CA ILE A 152 -9.82 6.48 -7.87
C ILE A 152 -11.35 6.44 -7.74
N PRO A 153 -11.95 6.24 -6.54
CA PRO A 153 -13.41 6.27 -6.41
C PRO A 153 -14.02 7.62 -6.78
N ALA A 154 -13.35 8.75 -6.49
CA ALA A 154 -13.82 10.07 -6.89
C ALA A 154 -13.85 10.25 -8.42
N ILE A 155 -12.79 9.86 -9.12
CA ILE A 155 -12.71 9.92 -10.59
C ILE A 155 -13.75 8.97 -11.21
N GLN A 156 -13.91 7.78 -10.64
CA GLN A 156 -14.85 6.79 -11.16
C GLN A 156 -16.31 7.24 -11.02
N ALA A 157 -16.65 7.98 -9.97
CA ALA A 157 -18.00 8.49 -9.73
C ALA A 157 -18.48 9.47 -10.80
N ASN A 158 -17.56 10.12 -11.53
CA ASN A 158 -17.87 11.11 -12.58
C ASN A 158 -18.69 12.31 -12.07
N MET A 159 -18.48 12.70 -10.84
CA MET A 159 -19.12 13.84 -10.20
C MET A 159 -18.07 14.90 -9.88
N HIS A 160 -18.51 16.15 -9.84
CA HIS A 160 -17.67 17.26 -9.41
C HIS A 160 -17.74 17.34 -7.88
N PHE A 161 -16.66 17.00 -7.21
CA PHE A 161 -16.52 17.17 -5.77
C PHE A 161 -15.74 18.44 -5.45
N ASN A 162 -16.04 19.02 -4.29
CA ASN A 162 -15.23 20.12 -3.78
C ASN A 162 -13.77 19.68 -3.63
N PRO A 163 -12.79 20.34 -4.28
CA PRO A 163 -11.39 19.98 -4.16
C PRO A 163 -10.89 20.00 -2.70
N GLY A 164 -11.38 20.95 -1.88
CA GLY A 164 -11.03 21.04 -0.47
C GLY A 164 -11.44 19.78 0.31
N LEU A 165 -12.62 19.24 0.04
CA LEU A 165 -13.10 17.98 0.64
C LEU A 165 -12.22 16.81 0.22
N LEU A 166 -11.84 16.69 -1.06
CA LEU A 166 -10.99 15.63 -1.54
C LEU A 166 -9.60 15.67 -0.87
N TRP A 167 -9.01 16.86 -0.75
CA TRP A 167 -7.73 17.02 -0.07
C TRP A 167 -7.83 16.77 1.44
N LEU A 168 -8.95 17.08 2.06
CA LEU A 168 -9.20 16.76 3.47
C LEU A 168 -9.28 15.25 3.70
N ILE A 169 -10.05 14.53 2.86
CA ILE A 169 -10.13 13.06 2.90
C ILE A 169 -8.76 12.42 2.61
N PHE A 170 -8.01 12.99 1.67
CA PHE A 170 -6.66 12.53 1.36
C PHE A 170 -5.71 12.70 2.56
N ALA A 171 -5.70 13.86 3.20
CA ALA A 171 -4.86 14.11 4.38
C ALA A 171 -5.22 13.18 5.55
N GLN A 172 -6.52 12.98 5.79
CA GLN A 172 -7.03 11.99 6.74
C GLN A 172 -6.51 10.58 6.43
N ARG A 173 -6.66 10.15 5.18
CA ARG A 173 -6.23 8.82 4.74
C ARG A 173 -4.73 8.65 4.85
N PHE A 174 -3.97 9.67 4.44
CA PHE A 174 -2.52 9.68 4.54
C PHE A 174 -2.04 9.51 5.99
N THR A 175 -2.56 10.32 6.91
CA THR A 175 -2.20 10.24 8.33
C THR A 175 -2.62 8.91 8.95
N PHE A 176 -3.79 8.39 8.58
CA PHE A 176 -4.24 7.06 9.01
C PHE A 176 -3.29 5.94 8.55
N ILE A 177 -2.89 5.93 7.27
CA ILE A 177 -1.96 4.92 6.75
C ILE A 177 -0.59 5.04 7.41
N VAL A 178 -0.07 6.26 7.63
CA VAL A 178 1.18 6.46 8.39
C VAL A 178 1.05 5.85 9.79
N ALA A 179 -0.08 6.09 10.46
CA ALA A 179 -0.31 5.57 11.81
C ALA A 179 -0.30 4.03 11.84
N ILE A 180 -1.03 3.38 10.94
CA ILE A 180 -1.11 1.90 10.93
C ILE A 180 0.18 1.24 10.41
N ALA A 181 1.01 1.94 9.65
CA ALA A 181 2.31 1.44 9.21
C ALA A 181 3.37 1.45 10.32
N MET A 182 3.27 2.38 11.26
CA MET A 182 4.27 2.59 12.32
C MET A 182 4.51 1.36 13.20
N PRO A 183 3.50 0.60 13.68
CA PRO A 183 3.73 -0.63 14.44
C PRO A 183 4.51 -1.69 13.66
N PHE A 184 4.33 -1.77 12.34
CA PHE A 184 5.12 -2.67 11.49
C PHE A 184 6.57 -2.21 11.39
N ASP A 185 6.82 -0.91 11.24
CA ASP A 185 8.17 -0.35 11.23
C ASP A 185 8.86 -0.54 12.59
N ILE A 186 8.13 -0.47 13.70
CA ILE A 186 8.68 -0.77 15.05
C ILE A 186 9.07 -2.24 15.16
N ARG A 187 8.21 -3.16 14.70
CA ARG A 187 8.49 -4.60 14.69
C ARG A 187 9.73 -4.93 13.87
N ASP A 188 9.85 -4.29 12.70
CA ASP A 188 10.88 -4.61 11.71
C ASP A 188 12.18 -3.80 11.92
N MET A 189 12.26 -2.96 12.97
CA MET A 189 13.33 -2.01 13.25
C MET A 189 14.74 -2.65 13.23
N GLU A 190 14.90 -3.83 13.85
CA GLU A 190 16.20 -4.52 13.89
C GLU A 190 16.59 -5.10 12.53
N ALA A 191 15.62 -5.62 11.78
CA ALA A 191 15.84 -6.16 10.44
C ALA A 191 16.17 -5.01 9.46
N ASP A 192 15.45 -3.90 9.56
CA ASP A 192 15.70 -2.69 8.79
C ASP A 192 17.10 -2.11 9.06
N ALA A 193 17.51 -2.06 10.33
CA ALA A 193 18.86 -1.59 10.70
C ALA A 193 19.97 -2.47 10.11
N ARG A 194 19.80 -3.80 10.12
CA ARG A 194 20.75 -4.74 9.49
C ARG A 194 20.80 -4.59 7.97
N ALA A 195 19.68 -4.24 7.35
CA ALA A 195 19.59 -3.98 5.92
C ALA A 195 20.03 -2.54 5.52
N GLY A 196 20.43 -1.71 6.48
CA GLY A 196 20.82 -0.31 6.24
C GLY A 196 19.65 0.61 5.91
N ILE A 197 18.41 0.19 6.19
CA ILE A 197 17.20 0.96 5.98
C ILE A 197 16.96 1.85 7.21
N ARG A 198 16.81 3.16 6.99
CA ARG A 198 16.50 4.12 8.06
C ARG A 198 14.98 4.27 8.22
N SER A 199 14.38 3.46 9.10
CA SER A 199 12.98 3.63 9.48
C SER A 199 12.83 4.76 10.52
N ILE A 200 11.62 5.31 10.66
CA ILE A 200 11.32 6.31 11.71
C ILE A 200 11.67 5.76 13.11
N PRO A 201 11.21 4.55 13.49
CA PRO A 201 11.54 3.99 14.80
C PRO A 201 13.05 3.79 15.03
N ALA A 202 13.80 3.41 13.99
CA ALA A 202 15.25 3.27 14.08
C ALA A 202 15.96 4.61 14.37
N THR A 203 15.33 5.74 14.01
CA THR A 203 15.91 7.08 14.20
C THR A 203 15.51 7.70 15.53
N ILE A 204 14.22 7.61 15.92
CA ILE A 204 13.70 8.29 17.12
C ILE A 204 13.44 7.36 18.31
N GLY A 205 13.59 6.05 18.10
CA GLY A 205 13.29 5.00 19.08
C GLY A 205 11.82 4.60 19.11
N ALA A 206 11.54 3.35 19.50
CA ALA A 206 10.20 2.75 19.49
C ALA A 206 9.17 3.54 20.32
N LYS A 207 9.56 4.07 21.49
CA LYS A 207 8.66 4.84 22.37
C LYS A 207 8.16 6.12 21.72
N LYS A 208 9.06 6.90 21.11
CA LYS A 208 8.67 8.14 20.40
C LYS A 208 7.90 7.84 19.13
N ALA A 209 8.24 6.76 18.43
CA ALA A 209 7.51 6.31 17.24
C ALA A 209 6.06 5.93 17.60
N LEU A 210 5.83 5.29 18.73
CA LEU A 210 4.48 4.97 19.22
C LEU A 210 3.70 6.25 19.61
N GLN A 211 4.35 7.23 20.21
CA GLN A 211 3.73 8.54 20.48
C GLN A 211 3.34 9.25 19.17
N PHE A 212 4.22 9.22 18.16
CA PHE A 212 3.93 9.75 16.84
C PHE A 212 2.74 9.01 16.18
N CYS A 213 2.67 7.68 16.31
CA CYS A 213 1.53 6.89 15.86
C CYS A 213 0.22 7.38 16.50
N ASN A 214 0.18 7.57 17.82
CA ASN A 214 -1.01 8.06 18.53
C ASN A 214 -1.44 9.45 18.03
N VAL A 215 -0.50 10.36 17.82
CA VAL A 215 -0.80 11.68 17.25
C VAL A 215 -1.36 11.56 15.83
N ALA A 216 -0.77 10.72 14.99
CA ALA A 216 -1.24 10.50 13.63
C ALA A 216 -2.66 9.88 13.60
N VAL A 217 -2.99 8.97 14.53
CA VAL A 217 -4.36 8.45 14.69
C VAL A 217 -5.31 9.58 15.04
N LEU A 218 -4.99 10.40 16.04
CA LEU A 218 -5.84 11.53 16.44
C LEU A 218 -6.04 12.51 15.28
N LEU A 219 -4.99 12.87 14.57
CA LEU A 219 -5.07 13.74 13.39
C LEU A 219 -5.94 13.12 12.28
N SER A 220 -5.97 11.80 12.13
CA SER A 220 -6.81 11.14 11.14
C SER A 220 -8.29 11.13 11.49
N VAL A 221 -8.66 11.35 12.76
CA VAL A 221 -10.07 11.39 13.20
C VAL A 221 -10.67 12.79 13.06
N ILE A 222 -9.87 13.84 13.23
CA ILE A 222 -10.35 15.23 13.20
C ILE A 222 -11.18 15.55 11.92
N PRO A 223 -10.70 15.22 10.70
CA PRO A 223 -11.46 15.52 9.49
C PRO A 223 -12.77 14.73 9.33
N ALA A 224 -12.95 13.65 10.09
CA ALA A 224 -14.19 12.86 10.06
C ALA A 224 -15.31 13.48 10.91
N LEU A 225 -15.02 14.55 11.66
CA LEU A 225 -15.98 15.25 12.51
C LEU A 225 -16.65 16.42 11.79
N PHE A 226 -16.22 16.74 10.57
CA PHE A 226 -16.73 17.80 9.71
C PHE A 226 -17.26 17.24 8.38
#